data_f8c5b73bd5053372395c4d99877f2c28
#
_entry.id   f8c5b73bd5053372395c4d99877f2c28
#
_cell.length_a   1.000
_cell.length_b   1.000
_cell.length_c   1.000
_cell.angle_alpha   90.00
_cell.angle_beta   90.00
_cell.angle_gamma   90.00
#
_symmetry.space_group_name_H-M   'P 1'
#
loop_
_entity.id
_entity.type
_entity.pdbx_description
1 polymer ?
#
loop_
_entity_poly.entity_id
_entity_poly.type
_entity_poly.pdbx_seq_one_letter_code
_entity_poly.pdbx_strand_id
1 'polypeptide(L)'
;GTMIATSSTASVRGNRGQHSHAAAMGARRMLCQTLNDEFSIKGIHIVHAIIDGAVDAPDTLGKMLGPEAYEKLRKEVGLEKDGLILPEKIAESYLYLTKQHRSAWTHEIDFRAFSDQPWWNTATDNYNF
;
A
#
# COMPACT_ATOMS: atom_id res chain seq x y z
N GLY A 1 -0.57 21.22 -6.81
CA GLY A 1 -1.18 20.29 -5.83
C GLY A 1 -0.77 18.86 -6.06
N THR A 2 -1.06 17.99 -5.09
CA THR A 2 -0.74 16.56 -5.15
C THR A 2 -1.99 15.74 -4.83
N MET A 3 -2.26 14.74 -5.64
CA MET A 3 -3.28 13.73 -5.39
C MET A 3 -2.59 12.38 -5.16
N ILE A 4 -2.89 11.72 -4.04
CA ILE A 4 -2.36 10.39 -3.73
C ILE A 4 -3.54 9.41 -3.61
N ALA A 5 -3.56 8.41 -4.47
CA ALA A 5 -4.55 7.35 -4.43
C ALA A 5 -3.93 6.10 -3.80
N THR A 6 -4.36 5.78 -2.59
CA THR A 6 -3.94 4.57 -1.89
C THR A 6 -4.66 3.35 -2.44
N SER A 7 -3.92 2.31 -2.75
CA SER A 7 -4.43 1.02 -3.18
C SER A 7 -3.67 -0.15 -2.54
N SER A 8 -3.79 -1.32 -3.08
CA SER A 8 -3.14 -2.53 -2.58
C SER A 8 -2.47 -3.30 -3.72
N THR A 9 -1.81 -4.40 -3.39
CA THR A 9 -1.25 -5.35 -4.38
C THR A 9 -2.29 -5.91 -5.33
N ALA A 10 -3.57 -5.87 -4.96
CA ALA A 10 -4.68 -6.22 -5.86
C ALA A 10 -4.75 -5.32 -7.11
N SER A 11 -4.09 -4.16 -7.11
CA SER A 11 -3.97 -3.29 -8.29
C SER A 11 -2.98 -3.81 -9.34
N VAL A 12 -2.10 -4.72 -8.98
CA VAL A 12 -1.00 -5.24 -9.81
C VAL A 12 -1.01 -6.76 -9.94
N ARG A 13 -1.88 -7.44 -9.17
CA ARG A 13 -2.00 -8.89 -9.24
C ARG A 13 -3.38 -9.37 -8.77
N GLY A 14 -3.93 -10.36 -9.45
CA GLY A 14 -5.20 -11.01 -9.07
C GLY A 14 -4.97 -12.18 -8.12
N ASN A 15 -5.55 -12.12 -6.94
CA ASN A 15 -5.52 -13.22 -5.98
C ASN A 15 -6.88 -13.94 -5.93
N ARG A 16 -6.84 -15.23 -5.62
CA ARG A 16 -8.05 -16.02 -5.43
C ARG A 16 -8.97 -15.36 -4.37
N GLY A 17 -10.25 -15.26 -4.66
CA GLY A 17 -11.24 -14.72 -3.75
C GLY A 17 -11.30 -13.18 -3.69
N GLN A 18 -10.48 -12.46 -4.43
CA GLN A 18 -10.42 -10.99 -4.43
C GLN A 18 -10.97 -10.35 -5.71
N HIS A 19 -11.99 -10.92 -6.31
CA HIS A 19 -12.52 -10.50 -7.62
C HIS A 19 -12.86 -9.01 -7.69
N SER A 20 -13.80 -8.54 -6.84
CA SER A 20 -14.23 -7.15 -6.83
C SER A 20 -13.13 -6.20 -6.34
N HIS A 21 -12.36 -6.62 -5.33
CA HIS A 21 -11.25 -5.85 -4.81
C HIS A 21 -10.15 -5.64 -5.87
N ALA A 22 -9.76 -6.70 -6.58
CA ALA A 22 -8.78 -6.61 -7.66
C ALA A 22 -9.28 -5.74 -8.82
N ALA A 23 -10.56 -5.87 -9.22
CA ALA A 23 -11.15 -5.03 -10.25
C ALA A 23 -11.14 -3.55 -9.84
N ALA A 24 -11.52 -3.23 -8.61
CA ALA A 24 -11.55 -1.86 -8.11
C ALA A 24 -10.13 -1.27 -7.98
N MET A 25 -9.18 -2.02 -7.44
CA MET A 25 -7.81 -1.54 -7.27
C MET A 25 -7.06 -1.43 -8.61
N GLY A 26 -7.28 -2.36 -9.54
CA GLY A 26 -6.75 -2.28 -10.91
C GLY A 26 -7.30 -1.06 -11.66
N ALA A 27 -8.60 -0.81 -11.55
CA ALA A 27 -9.21 0.39 -12.11
C ALA A 27 -8.62 1.68 -11.51
N ARG A 28 -8.36 1.71 -10.20
CA ARG A 28 -7.70 2.84 -9.52
C ARG A 28 -6.31 3.11 -10.07
N ARG A 29 -5.53 2.07 -10.34
CA ARG A 29 -4.20 2.20 -10.94
C ARG A 29 -4.27 2.84 -12.32
N MET A 30 -5.17 2.34 -13.19
CA MET A 30 -5.34 2.89 -14.54
C MET A 30 -5.88 4.32 -14.50
N LEU A 31 -6.80 4.61 -13.58
CA LEU A 31 -7.30 5.98 -13.37
C LEU A 31 -6.15 6.93 -13.03
N CYS A 32 -5.24 6.55 -12.13
CA CYS A 32 -4.08 7.39 -11.81
C CYS A 32 -3.18 7.66 -13.00
N GLN A 33 -2.99 6.69 -13.89
CA GLN A 33 -2.21 6.89 -15.12
C GLN A 33 -2.89 7.89 -16.06
N THR A 34 -4.20 7.76 -16.27
CA THR A 34 -4.98 8.68 -17.08
C THR A 34 -4.96 10.10 -16.50
N LEU A 35 -5.17 10.23 -15.17
CA LEU A 35 -5.10 11.52 -14.49
C LEU A 35 -3.69 12.15 -14.57
N ASN A 36 -2.65 11.34 -14.49
CA ASN A 36 -1.29 11.84 -14.64
C ASN A 36 -1.04 12.40 -16.05
N ASP A 37 -1.46 11.69 -17.07
CA ASP A 37 -1.33 12.14 -18.46
C ASP A 37 -2.07 13.47 -18.69
N GLU A 38 -3.28 13.59 -18.15
CA GLU A 38 -4.12 14.78 -18.36
C GLU A 38 -3.71 15.98 -17.50
N PHE A 39 -3.28 15.78 -16.26
CA PHE A 39 -3.13 16.84 -15.26
C PHE A 39 -1.69 17.17 -14.86
N SER A 40 -0.71 16.31 -15.15
CA SER A 40 0.68 16.60 -14.79
C SER A 40 1.20 17.87 -15.48
N ILE A 41 0.83 18.08 -16.73
CA ILE A 41 1.18 19.31 -17.49
C ILE A 41 0.54 20.58 -16.90
N LYS A 42 -0.50 20.42 -16.09
CA LYS A 42 -1.16 21.52 -15.35
C LYS A 42 -0.57 21.71 -13.95
N GLY A 43 0.54 21.03 -13.63
CA GLY A 43 1.22 21.14 -12.35
C GLY A 43 0.57 20.34 -11.21
N ILE A 44 -0.24 19.32 -11.50
CA ILE A 44 -0.83 18.44 -10.51
C ILE A 44 -0.05 17.13 -10.46
N HIS A 45 0.51 16.83 -9.30
CA HIS A 45 1.27 15.60 -9.06
C HIS A 45 0.32 14.46 -8.70
N ILE A 46 0.24 13.44 -9.53
CA ILE A 46 -0.61 12.25 -9.31
C ILE A 46 0.24 11.07 -8.87
N VAL A 47 -0.07 10.52 -7.72
CA VAL A 47 0.64 9.37 -7.14
C VAL A 47 -0.32 8.21 -6.89
N HIS A 48 0.06 7.03 -7.35
CA HIS A 48 -0.57 5.76 -6.99
C HIS A 48 0.29 5.04 -5.95
N ALA A 49 -0.25 4.83 -4.75
CA ALA A 49 0.45 4.19 -3.64
C ALA A 49 -0.07 2.77 -3.42
N ILE A 50 0.81 1.79 -3.55
CA ILE A 50 0.51 0.37 -3.34
C ILE A 50 0.91 -0.01 -1.92
N ILE A 51 -0.06 -0.45 -1.12
CA ILE A 51 0.20 -1.01 0.20
C ILE A 51 0.40 -2.53 0.05
N ASP A 52 1.64 -2.97 0.21
CA ASP A 52 2.05 -4.36 0.07
C ASP A 52 2.36 -4.95 1.45
N GLY A 53 1.31 -5.23 2.21
CA GLY A 53 1.41 -5.82 3.53
C GLY A 53 0.32 -5.37 4.49
N ALA A 54 0.34 -5.92 5.69
CA ALA A 54 -0.59 -5.58 6.74
C ALA A 54 -0.19 -4.27 7.43
N VAL A 55 -1.15 -3.36 7.58
CA VAL A 55 -0.96 -2.09 8.28
C VAL A 55 -1.35 -2.26 9.75
N ASP A 56 -0.52 -1.78 10.67
CA ASP A 56 -0.82 -1.75 12.10
C ASP A 56 -1.92 -0.72 12.40
N ALA A 57 -3.15 -1.09 12.10
CA ALA A 57 -4.31 -0.22 12.21
C ALA A 57 -5.44 -0.89 13.03
N PRO A 58 -5.76 -0.38 14.22
CA PRO A 58 -6.78 -0.97 15.09
C PRO A 58 -8.18 -0.93 14.45
N ASP A 59 -8.47 0.08 13.65
CA ASP A 59 -9.79 0.25 13.02
C ASP A 59 -10.04 -0.65 11.80
N THR A 60 -9.02 -1.27 11.25
CA THR A 60 -9.11 -2.22 10.13
C THR A 60 -8.65 -3.60 10.55
N LEU A 61 -7.35 -3.82 10.61
CA LEU A 61 -6.75 -5.10 11.00
C LEU A 61 -7.20 -5.55 12.40
N GLY A 62 -7.25 -4.61 13.35
CA GLY A 62 -7.70 -4.88 14.72
C GLY A 62 -9.15 -5.33 14.79
N LYS A 63 -10.05 -4.66 14.07
CA LYS A 63 -11.47 -5.06 14.01
C LYS A 63 -11.68 -6.39 13.29
N MET A 64 -10.87 -6.68 12.29
CA MET A 64 -10.95 -7.95 11.54
C MET A 64 -10.49 -9.15 12.38
N LEU A 65 -9.43 -8.99 13.17
CA LEU A 65 -8.84 -10.07 13.96
C LEU A 65 -9.43 -10.21 15.37
N GLY A 66 -9.95 -9.13 15.93
CA GLY A 66 -10.33 -9.01 17.33
C GLY A 66 -9.14 -8.62 18.23
N PRO A 67 -9.42 -8.10 19.45
CA PRO A 67 -8.41 -7.44 20.28
C PRO A 67 -7.24 -8.36 20.67
N GLU A 68 -7.52 -9.59 21.10
CA GLU A 68 -6.48 -10.50 21.57
C GLU A 68 -5.54 -10.95 20.44
N ALA A 69 -6.09 -11.38 19.30
CA ALA A 69 -5.31 -11.81 18.16
C ALA A 69 -4.51 -10.64 17.55
N TYR A 70 -5.08 -9.45 17.55
CA TYR A 70 -4.41 -8.25 17.07
C TYR A 70 -3.22 -7.86 17.95
N GLU A 71 -3.38 -7.84 19.27
CA GLU A 71 -2.26 -7.54 20.18
C GLU A 71 -1.13 -8.57 20.08
N LYS A 72 -1.47 -9.86 19.94
CA LYS A 72 -0.48 -10.89 19.69
C LYS A 72 0.29 -10.64 18.39
N LEU A 73 -0.41 -10.34 17.31
CA LEU A 73 0.19 -10.03 16.01
C LEU A 73 1.10 -8.80 16.08
N ARG A 74 0.64 -7.74 16.74
CA ARG A 74 1.45 -6.52 16.94
C ARG A 74 2.75 -6.82 17.66
N LYS A 75 2.72 -7.64 18.70
CA LYS A 75 3.91 -8.01 19.45
C LYS A 75 4.85 -8.89 18.62
N GLU A 76 4.36 -10.04 18.14
CA GLU A 76 5.19 -11.10 17.55
C GLU A 76 5.65 -10.78 16.13
N VAL A 77 4.85 -10.07 15.36
CA VAL A 77 5.17 -9.71 13.98
C VAL A 77 5.56 -8.24 13.87
N GLY A 78 4.78 -7.34 14.47
CA GLY A 78 5.05 -5.91 14.39
C GLY A 78 6.32 -5.52 15.13
N LEU A 79 6.34 -5.66 16.46
CA LEU A 79 7.44 -5.14 17.29
C LEU A 79 8.71 -6.00 17.24
N GLU A 80 8.56 -7.33 17.21
CA GLU A 80 9.73 -8.23 17.24
C GLU A 80 10.41 -8.39 15.87
N LYS A 81 9.68 -8.21 14.78
CA LYS A 81 10.16 -8.50 13.41
C LYS A 81 10.06 -7.33 12.43
N ASP A 82 9.54 -6.18 12.83
CA ASP A 82 9.21 -5.08 11.93
C ASP A 82 8.37 -5.55 10.72
N GLY A 83 7.36 -6.39 10.99
CA GLY A 83 6.55 -7.07 9.98
C GLY A 83 5.18 -6.43 9.74
N LEU A 84 4.85 -5.33 10.42
CA LEU A 84 3.65 -4.54 10.17
C LEU A 84 4.04 -3.15 9.69
N ILE A 85 3.29 -2.64 8.72
CA ILE A 85 3.49 -1.28 8.23
C ILE A 85 2.88 -0.29 9.22
N LEU A 86 3.67 0.67 9.68
CA LEU A 86 3.20 1.70 10.60
C LEU A 86 2.50 2.83 9.82
N PRO A 87 1.26 3.19 10.15
CA PRO A 87 0.51 4.23 9.45
C PRO A 87 1.21 5.58 9.40
N GLU A 88 1.88 5.96 10.49
CA GLU A 88 2.65 7.20 10.57
C GLU A 88 3.82 7.24 9.58
N LYS A 89 4.42 6.09 9.26
CA LYS A 89 5.52 6.03 8.28
C LYS A 89 5.02 6.14 6.84
N ILE A 90 3.82 5.65 6.57
CA ILE A 90 3.14 5.95 5.30
C ILE A 90 2.85 7.45 5.20
N ALA A 91 2.34 8.05 6.27
CA ALA A 91 2.01 9.48 6.30
C ALA A 91 3.24 10.38 6.09
N GLU A 92 4.37 10.06 6.72
CA GLU A 92 5.65 10.75 6.50
C GLU A 92 6.07 10.68 5.02
N SER A 93 5.93 9.51 4.41
CA SER A 93 6.24 9.32 2.99
C SER A 93 5.29 10.10 2.08
N TYR A 94 4.00 10.13 2.40
CA TYR A 94 3.02 10.93 1.67
C TYR A 94 3.36 12.42 1.73
N LEU A 95 3.74 12.91 2.90
CA LEU A 95 4.19 14.30 3.06
C LEU A 95 5.43 14.60 2.21
N TYR A 96 6.38 13.68 2.16
CA TYR A 96 7.56 13.81 1.29
C TYR A 96 7.16 13.90 -0.18
N LEU A 97 6.26 13.04 -0.66
CA LEU A 97 5.78 13.06 -2.05
C LEU A 97 5.18 14.41 -2.44
N THR A 98 4.46 15.07 -1.53
CA THR A 98 3.87 16.38 -1.80
C THR A 98 4.89 17.50 -1.99
N LYS A 99 6.13 17.29 -1.53
CA LYS A 99 7.22 18.26 -1.57
C LYS A 99 8.22 18.01 -2.70
N GLN A 100 8.05 16.94 -3.46
CA GLN A 100 8.96 16.62 -4.57
C GLN A 100 9.00 17.72 -5.63
N HIS A 101 10.21 18.02 -6.11
CA HIS A 101 10.38 18.90 -7.25
C HIS A 101 9.80 18.25 -8.51
N ARG A 102 9.16 19.06 -9.37
CA ARG A 102 8.47 18.57 -10.58
C ARG A 102 9.35 17.84 -11.59
N SER A 103 10.68 18.05 -11.54
CA SER A 103 11.62 17.32 -12.40
C SER A 103 11.81 15.85 -12.01
N ALA A 104 11.30 15.45 -10.84
CA ALA A 104 11.45 14.08 -10.31
C ALA A 104 10.22 13.67 -9.50
N TRP A 105 9.05 13.81 -10.07
CA TRP A 105 7.80 13.35 -9.44
C TRP A 105 7.68 11.84 -9.49
N THR A 106 7.42 11.24 -8.33
CA THR A 106 7.07 9.83 -8.21
C THR A 106 5.61 9.63 -8.62
N HIS A 107 5.35 8.76 -9.59
CA HIS A 107 3.98 8.43 -9.99
C HIS A 107 3.44 7.18 -9.26
N GLU A 108 4.25 6.16 -9.08
CA GLU A 108 3.85 4.92 -8.40
C GLU A 108 4.89 4.56 -7.34
N ILE A 109 4.43 4.20 -6.15
CA ILE A 109 5.27 3.82 -5.01
C ILE A 109 4.62 2.66 -4.27
N ASP A 110 5.40 1.70 -3.79
CA ASP A 110 4.93 0.64 -2.91
C ASP A 110 5.53 0.74 -1.51
N PHE A 111 4.77 0.28 -0.52
CA PHE A 111 5.17 0.21 0.87
C PHE A 111 5.06 -1.21 1.38
N ARG A 112 6.12 -1.68 2.02
CA ARG A 112 6.21 -3.03 2.55
C ARG A 112 6.99 -3.01 3.86
N ALA A 113 6.59 -3.84 4.82
CA ALA A 113 7.32 -4.01 6.06
C ALA A 113 8.64 -4.76 5.83
N PHE A 114 9.64 -4.49 6.67
CA PHE A 114 10.99 -5.05 6.54
C PHE A 114 11.03 -6.58 6.44
N SER A 115 10.27 -7.26 7.27
CA SER A 115 10.25 -8.72 7.31
C SER A 115 9.19 -9.36 6.41
N ASP A 116 8.43 -8.56 5.66
CA ASP A 116 7.43 -9.06 4.73
C ASP A 116 8.04 -9.34 3.36
N GLN A 117 7.36 -10.15 2.55
CA GLN A 117 7.81 -10.50 1.21
C GLN A 117 7.12 -9.65 0.14
N PRO A 118 7.85 -9.21 -0.89
CA PRO A 118 7.25 -8.44 -1.97
C PRO A 118 6.28 -9.28 -2.78
N TRP A 119 5.20 -8.65 -3.23
CA TRP A 119 4.13 -9.29 -4.00
C TRP A 119 4.61 -10.01 -5.28
N TRP A 120 5.72 -9.56 -5.88
CA TRP A 120 6.27 -10.14 -7.12
C TRP A 120 7.21 -11.33 -6.87
N ASN A 121 7.59 -11.59 -5.65
CA ASN A 121 8.56 -12.64 -5.29
C ASN A 121 8.03 -13.59 -4.21
N THR A 122 6.73 -13.76 -4.16
CA THR A 122 6.11 -14.76 -3.28
C THR A 122 6.25 -16.13 -3.90
N ALA A 123 7.18 -16.94 -3.38
CA ALA A 123 7.16 -18.37 -3.61
C ALA A 123 5.88 -18.95 -3.00
N THR A 124 5.08 -19.64 -3.81
CA THR A 124 3.79 -20.20 -3.40
C THR A 124 3.90 -21.23 -2.28
N ASP A 125 5.10 -21.70 -1.97
CA ASP A 125 5.36 -22.78 -1.02
C ASP A 125 5.67 -22.32 0.40
N ASN A 126 5.77 -21.00 0.65
CA ASN A 126 6.18 -20.46 1.96
C ASN A 126 5.03 -19.89 2.81
N TYR A 127 3.79 -19.95 2.34
CA TYR A 127 2.63 -19.59 3.15
C TYR A 127 2.04 -20.81 3.85
N ASN A 128 2.79 -21.35 4.79
CA ASN A 128 2.22 -22.17 5.87
C ASN A 128 1.81 -21.20 6.99
N PHE A 129 0.64 -20.65 6.85
CA PHE A 129 -0.07 -20.04 7.94
C PHE A 129 -0.93 -21.07 8.64
#